data_603c338cf95fda573c2e1b6f44734ea3
#
_entry.id   603c338cf95fda573c2e1b6f44734ea3
#
_cell.length_a   1.000
_cell.length_b   1.000
_cell.length_c   1.000
_cell.angle_alpha   90.00
_cell.angle_beta   90.00
_cell.angle_gamma   90.00
#
_symmetry.space_group_name_H-M   'P 1'
#
loop_
_entity.id
_entity.type
_entity.pdbx_description
1 polymer ?
#
loop_
_entity_poly.entity_id
_entity_poly.type
_entity_poly.pdbx_seq_one_letter_code
_entity_poly.pdbx_strand_id
1 'polypeptide(L)'
;MWAPALRAQQPQRVYQVGFITLQSAEIAQANLKSLRDNLRKLGLVETQNLQIDYWYAAGREDRLAAMAEEIVRRNLDLVVAHAAAPVRAIQRAGGRMPVVFVAEPDPVQAGVVASLASPGGNVTGLSDLHTDLVPKRLQLLKEAVTSVSRVAVLWDAGVPSQQMQWRELQTAAPNLDISLLSLEIRTGADLMHAFGTIQSQRPDALMVFGTPSLAIRREEIFQFADTNRLPAIYTHAAWVQAGGLMSYGSSHSSLYGRAAYYVQKIIEGIKPADIPVEQPTKFELAINLKTAKTIELAIPPLLLARADEVIE
;
A
#
# COMPACT_ATOMS: atom_id res chain seq x y z
N MET A 1 -3.76 15.25 62.72
CA MET A 1 -3.97 14.16 61.77
C MET A 1 -4.31 14.78 60.43
N TRP A 2 -3.41 14.69 59.45
CA TRP A 2 -3.64 15.17 58.12
C TRP A 2 -4.12 13.96 57.28
N ALA A 3 -5.32 14.03 56.74
CA ALA A 3 -5.84 13.05 55.81
C ALA A 3 -5.19 13.33 54.44
N PRO A 4 -4.64 12.32 53.74
CA PRO A 4 -4.17 12.52 52.37
C PRO A 4 -5.40 12.72 51.50
N ALA A 5 -5.43 13.85 50.78
CA ALA A 5 -6.43 14.10 49.75
C ALA A 5 -6.26 13.03 48.65
N LEU A 6 -7.23 12.16 48.53
CA LEU A 6 -7.40 11.27 47.37
C LEU A 6 -7.55 12.20 46.12
N ARG A 7 -6.48 12.32 45.34
CA ARG A 7 -6.60 12.85 43.97
C ARG A 7 -7.51 11.88 43.22
N ALA A 8 -8.75 12.29 43.00
CA ALA A 8 -9.61 11.62 42.05
C ALA A 8 -8.85 11.60 40.69
N GLN A 9 -8.52 10.40 40.22
CA GLN A 9 -8.03 10.21 38.86
C GLN A 9 -9.13 10.75 37.92
N GLN A 10 -8.83 11.82 37.21
CA GLN A 10 -9.71 12.25 36.11
C GLN A 10 -9.91 11.05 35.17
N PRO A 11 -11.14 10.78 34.73
CA PRO A 11 -11.37 9.68 33.78
C PRO A 11 -10.47 9.90 32.57
N GLN A 12 -9.59 8.93 32.32
CA GLN A 12 -8.66 8.97 31.21
C GLN A 12 -9.49 9.01 29.93
N ARG A 13 -9.33 10.08 29.11
CA ARG A 13 -10.05 10.24 27.84
C ARG A 13 -9.75 9.03 26.95
N VAL A 14 -10.79 8.40 26.40
CA VAL A 14 -10.67 7.37 25.38
C VAL A 14 -10.81 8.03 24.00
N TYR A 15 -9.76 7.95 23.20
CA TYR A 15 -9.74 8.48 21.85
C TYR A 15 -10.43 7.52 20.88
N GLN A 16 -11.28 8.06 20.00
CA GLN A 16 -12.02 7.32 18.99
C GLN A 16 -11.35 7.46 17.64
N VAL A 17 -10.72 6.41 17.13
CA VAL A 17 -9.99 6.40 15.87
C VAL A 17 -10.69 5.49 14.86
N GLY A 18 -10.88 5.96 13.62
CA GLY A 18 -11.35 5.12 12.53
C GLY A 18 -10.19 4.57 11.70
N PHE A 19 -10.37 3.36 11.18
CA PHE A 19 -9.50 2.83 10.14
C PHE A 19 -10.35 2.42 8.94
N ILE A 20 -10.06 2.97 7.75
CA ILE A 20 -10.80 2.67 6.52
C ILE A 20 -9.87 2.26 5.38
N THR A 21 -10.23 1.21 4.64
CA THR A 21 -9.45 0.69 3.52
C THR A 21 -10.31 -0.01 2.48
N LEU A 22 -9.85 -0.02 1.22
CA LEU A 22 -10.38 -0.91 0.18
C LEU A 22 -9.93 -2.37 0.34
N GLN A 23 -8.89 -2.64 1.12
CA GLN A 23 -8.41 -4.00 1.37
C GLN A 23 -9.44 -4.83 2.15
N SER A 24 -9.27 -6.16 2.12
CA SER A 24 -9.95 -7.04 3.08
C SER A 24 -9.29 -6.95 4.46
N ALA A 25 -10.01 -7.39 5.50
CA ALA A 25 -9.46 -7.45 6.86
C ALA A 25 -8.18 -8.28 6.93
N GLU A 26 -8.13 -9.40 6.22
CA GLU A 26 -6.98 -10.31 6.17
C GLU A 26 -5.72 -9.62 5.59
N ILE A 27 -5.87 -8.94 4.44
CA ILE A 27 -4.75 -8.23 3.80
C ILE A 27 -4.24 -7.09 4.69
N ALA A 28 -5.12 -6.39 5.39
CA ALA A 28 -4.76 -5.26 6.24
C ALA A 28 -4.10 -5.66 7.57
N GLN A 29 -4.21 -6.91 8.02
CA GLN A 29 -3.80 -7.36 9.37
C GLN A 29 -2.33 -7.05 9.72
N ALA A 30 -1.38 -7.36 8.82
CA ALA A 30 0.04 -7.15 9.07
C ALA A 30 0.36 -5.65 9.28
N ASN A 31 -0.22 -4.80 8.45
CA ASN A 31 -0.07 -3.35 8.51
C ASN A 31 -0.71 -2.79 9.79
N LEU A 32 -1.93 -3.23 10.13
CA LEU A 32 -2.61 -2.84 11.35
C LEU A 32 -1.88 -3.29 12.62
N LYS A 33 -1.24 -4.45 12.58
CA LYS A 33 -0.38 -4.89 13.68
C LYS A 33 0.73 -3.87 13.92
N SER A 34 1.42 -3.42 12.88
CA SER A 34 2.48 -2.41 13.00
C SER A 34 1.95 -1.09 13.54
N LEU A 35 0.79 -0.60 13.05
CA LEU A 35 0.14 0.59 13.59
C LEU A 35 -0.13 0.45 15.09
N ARG A 36 -0.83 -0.62 15.51
CA ARG A 36 -1.20 -0.87 16.91
C ARG A 36 0.02 -1.02 17.84
N ASP A 37 1.03 -1.74 17.39
CA ASP A 37 2.26 -1.94 18.19
C ASP A 37 3.00 -0.61 18.41
N ASN A 38 3.01 0.28 17.42
CA ASN A 38 3.64 1.59 17.56
C ASN A 38 2.76 2.58 18.33
N LEU A 39 1.43 2.54 18.19
CA LEU A 39 0.52 3.31 19.06
C LEU A 39 0.71 2.91 20.52
N ARG A 40 0.84 1.61 20.82
CA ARG A 40 1.11 1.12 22.20
C ARG A 40 2.44 1.66 22.73
N LYS A 41 3.51 1.72 21.93
CA LYS A 41 4.80 2.30 22.34
C LYS A 41 4.69 3.79 22.65
N LEU A 42 3.73 4.48 22.04
CA LEU A 42 3.42 5.89 22.26
C LEU A 42 2.41 6.12 23.39
N GLY A 43 2.03 5.06 24.13
CA GLY A 43 1.07 5.14 25.24
C GLY A 43 -0.41 5.13 24.83
N LEU A 44 -0.71 4.90 23.56
CA LEU A 44 -2.07 4.76 23.04
C LEU A 44 -2.44 3.28 22.94
N VAL A 45 -3.20 2.78 23.90
CA VAL A 45 -3.50 1.35 24.06
C VAL A 45 -4.98 1.09 23.86
N GLU A 46 -5.31 0.24 22.87
CA GLU A 46 -6.69 -0.24 22.70
C GLU A 46 -7.21 -0.82 24.01
N THR A 47 -8.49 -0.63 24.30
CA THR A 47 -9.19 -1.03 25.53
C THR A 47 -8.82 -0.23 26.79
N GLN A 48 -7.87 0.70 26.75
CA GLN A 48 -7.53 1.58 27.88
C GLN A 48 -7.89 3.05 27.58
N ASN A 49 -7.18 3.66 26.62
CA ASN A 49 -7.33 5.07 26.25
C ASN A 49 -7.50 5.28 24.74
N LEU A 50 -7.65 4.20 23.99
CA LEU A 50 -7.86 4.19 22.54
C LEU A 50 -8.92 3.17 22.17
N GLN A 51 -9.82 3.54 21.27
CA GLN A 51 -10.72 2.63 20.56
C GLN A 51 -10.48 2.80 19.06
N ILE A 52 -10.32 1.70 18.32
CA ILE A 52 -10.18 1.73 16.86
C ILE A 52 -11.38 0.99 16.25
N ASP A 53 -12.13 1.70 15.42
CA ASP A 53 -13.21 1.12 14.61
C ASP A 53 -12.71 0.87 13.21
N TYR A 54 -13.07 -0.27 12.60
CA TYR A 54 -12.50 -0.75 11.35
C TYR A 54 -13.53 -0.87 10.24
N TRP A 55 -13.24 -0.31 9.05
CA TRP A 55 -14.05 -0.43 7.83
C TRP A 55 -13.23 -1.02 6.69
N TYR A 56 -13.62 -2.21 6.25
CA TYR A 56 -12.98 -2.96 5.17
C TYR A 56 -13.93 -3.08 3.98
N ALA A 57 -13.63 -2.41 2.87
CA ALA A 57 -14.47 -2.46 1.68
C ALA A 57 -14.25 -3.73 0.83
N ALA A 58 -13.18 -4.48 1.07
CA ALA A 58 -12.86 -5.76 0.40
C ALA A 58 -12.92 -5.66 -1.15
N GLY A 59 -12.26 -4.63 -1.70
CA GLY A 59 -12.20 -4.35 -3.15
C GLY A 59 -13.45 -3.69 -3.73
N ARG A 60 -14.46 -3.43 -2.92
CA ARG A 60 -15.73 -2.86 -3.37
C ARG A 60 -15.77 -1.35 -3.14
N GLU A 61 -15.45 -0.58 -4.16
CA GLU A 61 -15.49 0.90 -4.09
C GLU A 61 -16.89 1.45 -3.79
N ASP A 62 -17.95 0.76 -4.26
CA ASP A 62 -19.34 1.12 -3.98
C ASP A 62 -19.67 1.17 -2.48
N ARG A 63 -18.93 0.43 -1.63
CA ARG A 63 -19.09 0.46 -0.18
C ARG A 63 -18.49 1.69 0.49
N LEU A 64 -17.49 2.33 -0.13
CA LEU A 64 -16.77 3.45 0.49
C LEU A 64 -17.67 4.63 0.82
N ALA A 65 -18.66 4.93 -0.01
CA ALA A 65 -19.58 6.04 0.22
C ALA A 65 -20.39 5.83 1.52
N ALA A 66 -21.03 4.67 1.68
CA ALA A 66 -21.80 4.35 2.88
C ALA A 66 -20.93 4.28 4.14
N MET A 67 -19.71 3.72 4.04
CA MET A 67 -18.74 3.68 5.14
C MET A 67 -18.30 5.09 5.54
N ALA A 68 -18.02 5.97 4.59
CA ALA A 68 -17.63 7.34 4.84
C ALA A 68 -18.76 8.13 5.52
N GLU A 69 -20.01 7.96 5.10
CA GLU A 69 -21.17 8.56 5.76
C GLU A 69 -21.31 8.07 7.22
N GLU A 70 -21.09 6.78 7.46
CA GLU A 70 -21.11 6.22 8.82
C GLU A 70 -19.99 6.84 9.68
N ILE A 71 -18.77 6.90 9.16
CA ILE A 71 -17.62 7.51 9.83
C ILE A 71 -17.92 8.97 10.22
N VAL A 72 -18.48 9.75 9.29
CA VAL A 72 -18.83 11.15 9.54
C VAL A 72 -19.89 11.27 10.65
N ARG A 73 -20.89 10.38 10.71
CA ARG A 73 -21.91 10.37 11.77
C ARG A 73 -21.35 10.01 13.15
N ARG A 74 -20.27 9.20 13.21
CA ARG A 74 -19.67 8.74 14.49
C ARG A 74 -18.85 9.79 15.22
N ASN A 75 -18.54 10.93 14.58
CA ASN A 75 -17.78 12.04 15.18
C ASN A 75 -16.47 11.56 15.85
N LEU A 76 -15.66 10.79 15.09
CA LEU A 76 -14.37 10.27 15.54
C LEU A 76 -13.35 11.40 15.76
N ASP A 77 -12.38 11.19 16.65
CA ASP A 77 -11.28 12.14 16.89
C ASP A 77 -10.38 12.26 15.65
N LEU A 78 -10.15 11.15 14.93
CA LEU A 78 -9.44 11.12 13.64
C LEU A 78 -9.67 9.79 12.90
N VAL A 79 -9.27 9.76 11.63
CA VAL A 79 -9.33 8.56 10.77
C VAL A 79 -7.97 8.28 10.16
N VAL A 80 -7.54 7.01 10.16
CA VAL A 80 -6.43 6.51 9.36
C VAL A 80 -7.01 5.85 8.11
N ALA A 81 -6.57 6.29 6.93
CA ALA A 81 -7.10 5.83 5.64
C ALA A 81 -6.00 5.24 4.76
N HIS A 82 -6.18 4.03 4.22
CA HIS A 82 -5.22 3.44 3.28
C HIS A 82 -5.48 3.96 1.87
N ALA A 83 -4.51 4.69 1.30
CA ALA A 83 -4.55 5.33 -0.02
C ALA A 83 -5.64 6.44 -0.15
N ALA A 84 -5.76 7.05 -1.34
CA ALA A 84 -6.59 8.23 -1.56
C ALA A 84 -8.09 7.94 -1.66
N ALA A 85 -8.51 6.77 -2.13
CA ALA A 85 -9.93 6.51 -2.39
C ALA A 85 -10.81 6.63 -1.14
N PRO A 86 -10.46 6.06 0.03
CA PRO A 86 -11.18 6.30 1.28
C PRO A 86 -11.14 7.76 1.75
N VAL A 87 -10.01 8.47 1.57
CA VAL A 87 -9.89 9.90 1.92
C VAL A 87 -10.91 10.71 1.13
N ARG A 88 -10.96 10.52 -0.20
CA ARG A 88 -11.93 11.19 -1.07
C ARG A 88 -13.39 10.86 -0.72
N ALA A 89 -13.65 9.62 -0.30
CA ALA A 89 -15.01 9.24 0.15
C ALA A 89 -15.41 10.02 1.40
N ILE A 90 -14.52 10.15 2.39
CA ILE A 90 -14.74 10.95 3.61
C ILE A 90 -14.94 12.43 3.27
N GLN A 91 -14.11 13.00 2.38
CA GLN A 91 -14.24 14.39 1.94
C GLN A 91 -15.60 14.65 1.26
N ARG A 92 -16.04 13.75 0.35
CA ARG A 92 -17.36 13.84 -0.32
C ARG A 92 -18.53 13.72 0.65
N ALA A 93 -18.39 12.93 1.71
CA ALA A 93 -19.38 12.82 2.77
C ALA A 93 -19.40 14.05 3.73
N GLY A 94 -18.55 15.06 3.48
CA GLY A 94 -18.47 16.27 4.30
C GLY A 94 -17.69 16.07 5.59
N GLY A 95 -16.85 15.05 5.69
CA GLY A 95 -16.01 14.77 6.86
C GLY A 95 -15.01 15.90 7.15
N ARG A 96 -15.00 16.40 8.37
CA ARG A 96 -14.11 17.48 8.84
C ARG A 96 -13.11 17.00 9.90
N MET A 97 -13.25 15.75 10.39
CA MET A 97 -12.30 15.17 11.30
C MET A 97 -10.92 15.07 10.65
N PRO A 98 -9.83 15.10 11.41
CA PRO A 98 -8.48 14.81 10.93
C PRO A 98 -8.40 13.46 10.20
N VAL A 99 -7.68 13.42 9.08
CA VAL A 99 -7.42 12.18 8.34
C VAL A 99 -5.92 12.03 8.12
N VAL A 100 -5.39 10.87 8.50
CA VAL A 100 -4.02 10.44 8.20
C VAL A 100 -4.08 9.38 7.11
N PHE A 101 -3.69 9.72 5.88
CA PHE A 101 -3.56 8.69 4.86
C PHE A 101 -2.23 7.95 4.98
N VAL A 102 -2.21 6.69 4.54
CA VAL A 102 -1.01 5.85 4.51
C VAL A 102 -0.92 5.17 3.14
N ALA A 103 0.29 5.15 2.58
CA ALA A 103 0.60 4.48 1.33
C ALA A 103 -0.20 5.02 0.12
N GLU A 104 -0.20 6.35 -0.07
CA GLU A 104 -0.68 6.97 -1.30
C GLU A 104 0.50 7.33 -2.20
N PRO A 105 0.55 6.83 -3.44
CA PRO A 105 1.68 7.07 -4.35
C PRO A 105 1.94 8.55 -4.64
N ASP A 106 0.89 9.30 -4.96
CA ASP A 106 0.96 10.74 -5.23
C ASP A 106 -0.26 11.46 -4.64
N PRO A 107 -0.16 11.90 -3.38
CA PRO A 107 -1.29 12.51 -2.69
C PRO A 107 -1.67 13.90 -3.23
N VAL A 108 -0.75 14.59 -3.89
CA VAL A 108 -1.03 15.89 -4.53
C VAL A 108 -1.85 15.69 -5.80
N GLN A 109 -1.40 14.79 -6.69
CA GLN A 109 -2.13 14.47 -7.90
C GLN A 109 -3.47 13.77 -7.60
N ALA A 110 -3.53 12.94 -6.55
CA ALA A 110 -4.78 12.35 -6.08
C ALA A 110 -5.77 13.39 -5.53
N GLY A 111 -5.32 14.65 -5.36
CA GLY A 111 -6.15 15.75 -4.88
C GLY A 111 -6.56 15.64 -3.42
N VAL A 112 -5.81 14.87 -2.60
CA VAL A 112 -6.11 14.71 -1.18
C VAL A 112 -5.38 15.71 -0.31
N VAL A 113 -4.27 16.29 -0.80
CA VAL A 113 -3.52 17.38 -0.16
C VAL A 113 -3.12 18.44 -1.19
N ALA A 114 -2.89 19.68 -0.74
CA ALA A 114 -2.48 20.79 -1.61
C ALA A 114 -0.99 20.67 -2.03
N SER A 115 -0.12 20.27 -1.10
CA SER A 115 1.30 19.99 -1.33
C SER A 115 1.84 19.05 -0.25
N LEU A 116 3.04 18.49 -0.45
CA LEU A 116 3.66 17.64 0.56
C LEU A 116 4.12 18.44 1.79
N ALA A 117 4.70 19.62 1.58
CA ALA A 117 5.22 20.47 2.66
C ALA A 117 4.11 21.14 3.47
N SER A 118 3.00 21.49 2.82
CA SER A 118 1.84 22.15 3.45
C SER A 118 0.56 21.49 2.93
N PRO A 119 0.13 20.38 3.56
CA PRO A 119 -1.00 19.57 3.08
C PRO A 119 -2.29 20.38 2.95
N GLY A 120 -2.52 21.29 3.88
CA GLY A 120 -3.75 22.09 3.96
C GLY A 120 -4.95 21.29 4.46
N GLY A 121 -5.98 22.01 4.92
CA GLY A 121 -7.22 21.35 5.37
C GLY A 121 -7.04 20.40 6.55
N ASN A 122 -7.75 19.28 6.51
CA ASN A 122 -7.81 18.28 7.58
C ASN A 122 -7.12 16.97 7.23
N VAL A 123 -6.31 16.92 6.18
CA VAL A 123 -5.67 15.69 5.68
C VAL A 123 -4.14 15.85 5.70
N THR A 124 -3.44 14.84 6.20
CA THR A 124 -1.98 14.66 6.09
C THR A 124 -1.68 13.16 5.99
N GLY A 125 -0.41 12.78 5.89
CA GLY A 125 -0.07 11.35 5.89
C GLY A 125 1.28 10.98 5.31
N LEU A 126 1.34 9.78 4.75
CA LEU A 126 2.58 9.12 4.30
C LEU A 126 2.42 8.61 2.86
N SER A 127 3.28 9.09 1.97
CA SER A 127 3.39 8.58 0.60
C SER A 127 4.20 7.28 0.55
N ASP A 128 4.08 6.51 -0.53
CA ASP A 128 4.86 5.29 -0.75
C ASP A 128 5.77 5.32 -2.01
N LEU A 129 5.69 6.39 -2.80
CA LEU A 129 6.51 6.63 -3.99
C LEU A 129 6.48 5.51 -5.05
N HIS A 130 5.37 4.78 -5.17
CA HIS A 130 5.28 3.65 -6.11
C HIS A 130 5.58 4.04 -7.56
N THR A 131 5.23 5.24 -7.98
CA THR A 131 5.48 5.74 -9.34
C THR A 131 6.98 5.87 -9.62
N ASP A 132 7.72 6.51 -8.72
CA ASP A 132 9.16 6.77 -8.88
C ASP A 132 10.01 5.49 -8.88
N LEU A 133 9.46 4.41 -8.33
CA LEU A 133 10.16 3.12 -8.23
C LEU A 133 9.95 2.21 -9.45
N VAL A 134 9.11 2.58 -10.41
CA VAL A 134 8.80 1.75 -11.58
C VAL A 134 10.04 1.44 -12.42
N PRO A 135 10.91 2.42 -12.76
CA PRO A 135 12.13 2.13 -13.52
C PRO A 135 13.05 1.15 -12.76
N LYS A 136 13.15 1.31 -11.44
CA LYS A 136 13.98 0.44 -10.62
C LYS A 136 13.45 -1.00 -10.54
N ARG A 137 12.13 -1.17 -10.47
CA ARG A 137 11.52 -2.52 -10.55
C ARG A 137 11.83 -3.19 -11.87
N LEU A 138 11.72 -2.46 -12.99
CA LEU A 138 12.06 -3.00 -14.31
C LEU A 138 13.53 -3.40 -14.39
N GLN A 139 14.43 -2.56 -13.88
CA GLN A 139 15.87 -2.86 -13.80
C GLN A 139 16.13 -4.14 -12.98
N LEU A 140 15.52 -4.27 -11.79
CA LEU A 140 15.68 -5.44 -10.94
C LEU A 140 15.13 -6.72 -11.58
N LEU A 141 14.02 -6.61 -12.33
CA LEU A 141 13.50 -7.73 -13.11
C LEU A 141 14.47 -8.15 -14.21
N LYS A 142 15.10 -7.19 -14.91
CA LYS A 142 16.15 -7.44 -15.90
C LYS A 142 17.40 -8.07 -15.28
N GLU A 143 17.77 -7.66 -14.07
CA GLU A 143 18.89 -8.26 -13.33
C GLU A 143 18.58 -9.70 -12.92
N ALA A 144 17.33 -10.00 -12.52
CA ALA A 144 16.90 -11.35 -12.16
C ALA A 144 16.77 -12.29 -13.37
N VAL A 145 16.35 -11.75 -14.52
CA VAL A 145 16.12 -12.48 -15.77
C VAL A 145 16.90 -11.81 -16.89
N THR A 146 18.16 -12.14 -17.02
CA THR A 146 19.10 -11.43 -17.93
C THR A 146 18.70 -11.50 -19.41
N SER A 147 17.96 -12.53 -19.81
CA SER A 147 17.44 -12.72 -21.17
C SER A 147 16.13 -11.98 -21.43
N VAL A 148 15.53 -11.31 -20.45
CA VAL A 148 14.22 -10.67 -20.63
C VAL A 148 14.31 -9.57 -21.71
N SER A 149 13.39 -9.63 -22.66
CA SER A 149 13.21 -8.68 -23.74
C SER A 149 11.76 -8.19 -23.90
N ARG A 150 10.80 -8.95 -23.30
CA ARG A 150 9.38 -8.60 -23.31
C ARG A 150 8.74 -8.81 -21.95
N VAL A 151 8.12 -7.76 -21.42
CA VAL A 151 7.46 -7.78 -20.10
C VAL A 151 5.96 -7.52 -20.25
N ALA A 152 5.14 -8.43 -19.75
CA ALA A 152 3.71 -8.18 -19.57
C ALA A 152 3.49 -7.33 -18.32
N VAL A 153 2.53 -6.41 -18.36
CA VAL A 153 2.24 -5.50 -17.25
C VAL A 153 0.74 -5.55 -16.93
N LEU A 154 0.40 -6.04 -15.74
CA LEU A 154 -0.96 -5.98 -15.22
C LEU A 154 -1.15 -4.66 -14.46
N TRP A 155 -2.10 -3.84 -14.91
CA TRP A 155 -2.36 -2.53 -14.34
C TRP A 155 -3.79 -2.07 -14.58
N ASP A 156 -4.27 -1.07 -13.83
CA ASP A 156 -5.62 -0.52 -13.94
C ASP A 156 -5.57 0.91 -14.51
N ALA A 157 -5.98 1.08 -15.76
CA ALA A 157 -6.03 2.38 -16.43
C ALA A 157 -7.08 3.35 -15.84
N GLY A 158 -8.01 2.87 -15.02
CA GLY A 158 -8.96 3.70 -14.28
C GLY A 158 -8.33 4.42 -13.07
N VAL A 159 -7.13 4.01 -12.64
CA VAL A 159 -6.42 4.58 -11.49
C VAL A 159 -5.37 5.59 -11.94
N PRO A 160 -5.50 6.90 -11.64
CA PRO A 160 -4.61 7.94 -12.13
C PRO A 160 -3.12 7.69 -11.82
N SER A 161 -2.79 7.23 -10.60
CA SER A 161 -1.40 6.90 -10.23
C SER A 161 -0.84 5.76 -11.06
N GLN A 162 -1.65 4.79 -11.51
CA GLN A 162 -1.17 3.73 -12.39
C GLN A 162 -0.99 4.18 -13.84
N GLN A 163 -1.76 5.15 -14.31
CA GLN A 163 -1.49 5.79 -15.60
C GLN A 163 -0.11 6.46 -15.60
N MET A 164 0.29 7.08 -14.47
CA MET A 164 1.65 7.64 -14.34
C MET A 164 2.70 6.55 -14.31
N GLN A 165 2.51 5.52 -13.49
CA GLN A 165 3.41 4.36 -13.44
C GLN A 165 3.62 3.76 -14.84
N TRP A 166 2.54 3.65 -15.63
CA TRP A 166 2.62 3.16 -17.00
C TRP A 166 3.47 4.07 -17.89
N ARG A 167 3.31 5.40 -17.80
CA ARG A 167 4.13 6.37 -18.57
C ARG A 167 5.60 6.30 -18.17
N GLU A 168 5.91 6.23 -16.87
CA GLU A 168 7.28 6.06 -16.38
C GLU A 168 7.89 4.76 -16.91
N LEU A 169 7.11 3.67 -16.91
CA LEU A 169 7.57 2.39 -17.46
C LEU A 169 7.85 2.47 -18.96
N GLN A 170 6.96 3.11 -19.74
CA GLN A 170 7.17 3.33 -21.19
C GLN A 170 8.43 4.14 -21.48
N THR A 171 8.77 5.09 -20.60
CA THR A 171 9.99 5.90 -20.72
C THR A 171 11.23 5.09 -20.35
N ALA A 172 11.16 4.22 -19.36
CA ALA A 172 12.28 3.44 -18.85
C ALA A 172 12.62 2.21 -19.71
N ALA A 173 11.63 1.55 -20.28
CA ALA A 173 11.77 0.26 -20.95
C ALA A 173 12.74 0.27 -22.16
N PRO A 174 12.76 1.29 -23.03
CA PRO A 174 13.71 1.36 -24.15
C PRO A 174 15.18 1.38 -23.68
N ASN A 175 15.48 2.00 -22.53
CA ASN A 175 16.85 2.07 -21.99
C ASN A 175 17.38 0.70 -21.51
N LEU A 176 16.50 -0.28 -21.40
CA LEU A 176 16.81 -1.64 -20.97
C LEU A 176 16.58 -2.66 -22.10
N ASP A 177 16.31 -2.21 -23.33
CA ASP A 177 15.96 -3.06 -24.48
C ASP A 177 14.76 -3.97 -24.18
N ILE A 178 13.74 -3.44 -23.49
CA ILE A 178 12.53 -4.17 -23.12
C ILE A 178 11.33 -3.63 -23.88
N SER A 179 10.57 -4.53 -24.52
CA SER A 179 9.25 -4.26 -25.05
C SER A 179 8.17 -4.55 -24.01
N LEU A 180 7.10 -3.76 -24.01
CA LEU A 180 6.02 -3.86 -23.03
C LEU A 180 4.75 -4.42 -23.65
N LEU A 181 4.09 -5.35 -22.97
CA LEU A 181 2.75 -5.83 -23.25
C LEU A 181 1.79 -5.28 -22.20
N SER A 182 0.99 -4.28 -22.58
CA SER A 182 -0.01 -3.66 -21.69
C SER A 182 -1.23 -4.55 -21.53
N LEU A 183 -1.61 -4.83 -20.28
CA LEU A 183 -2.77 -5.64 -19.91
C LEU A 183 -3.57 -4.89 -18.84
N GLU A 184 -4.60 -4.18 -19.30
CA GLU A 184 -5.47 -3.39 -18.42
C GLU A 184 -6.46 -4.30 -17.68
N ILE A 185 -6.52 -4.17 -16.36
CA ILE A 185 -7.34 -5.00 -15.48
C ILE A 185 -8.26 -4.10 -14.65
N ARG A 186 -9.56 -4.20 -14.87
CA ARG A 186 -10.60 -3.54 -14.07
C ARG A 186 -11.49 -4.55 -13.35
N THR A 187 -11.66 -5.71 -13.97
CA THR A 187 -12.53 -6.78 -13.51
C THR A 187 -11.82 -8.13 -13.47
N GLY A 188 -12.44 -9.14 -12.85
CA GLY A 188 -11.92 -10.49 -12.93
C GLY A 188 -11.94 -11.09 -14.33
N ALA A 189 -12.88 -10.67 -15.17
CA ALA A 189 -12.92 -11.10 -16.57
C ALA A 189 -11.71 -10.58 -17.36
N ASP A 190 -11.28 -9.34 -17.11
CA ASP A 190 -10.08 -8.76 -17.73
C ASP A 190 -8.84 -9.53 -17.32
N LEU A 191 -8.74 -9.98 -16.06
CA LEU A 191 -7.62 -10.78 -15.59
C LEU A 191 -7.54 -12.13 -16.33
N MET A 192 -8.65 -12.80 -16.51
CA MET A 192 -8.70 -14.06 -17.26
C MET A 192 -8.33 -13.86 -18.73
N HIS A 193 -8.79 -12.76 -19.37
CA HIS A 193 -8.41 -12.39 -20.72
C HIS A 193 -6.89 -12.10 -20.82
N ALA A 194 -6.34 -11.37 -19.83
CA ALA A 194 -4.92 -11.09 -19.74
C ALA A 194 -4.08 -12.38 -19.65
N PHE A 195 -4.52 -13.37 -18.88
CA PHE A 195 -3.86 -14.67 -18.80
C PHE A 195 -3.81 -15.37 -20.16
N GLY A 196 -4.93 -15.39 -20.90
CA GLY A 196 -4.98 -15.93 -22.26
C GLY A 196 -4.04 -15.19 -23.22
N THR A 197 -3.94 -13.85 -23.09
CA THR A 197 -3.02 -13.02 -23.87
C THR A 197 -1.57 -13.33 -23.54
N ILE A 198 -1.21 -13.48 -22.27
CA ILE A 198 0.14 -13.88 -21.84
C ILE A 198 0.51 -15.24 -22.43
N GLN A 199 -0.39 -16.23 -22.37
CA GLN A 199 -0.14 -17.56 -22.91
C GLN A 199 0.10 -17.56 -24.43
N SER A 200 -0.63 -16.73 -25.18
CA SER A 200 -0.50 -16.63 -26.62
C SER A 200 0.73 -15.84 -27.06
N GLN A 201 1.05 -14.74 -26.36
CA GLN A 201 2.14 -13.83 -26.71
C GLN A 201 3.48 -14.15 -26.06
N ARG A 202 3.48 -15.01 -25.02
CA ARG A 202 4.67 -15.55 -24.33
C ARG A 202 5.70 -14.48 -23.96
N PRO A 203 5.35 -13.48 -23.14
CA PRO A 203 6.35 -12.58 -22.59
C PRO A 203 7.33 -13.33 -21.68
N ASP A 204 8.53 -12.76 -21.50
CA ASP A 204 9.59 -13.38 -20.70
C ASP A 204 9.38 -13.16 -19.18
N ALA A 205 8.62 -12.14 -18.81
CA ALA A 205 8.37 -11.81 -17.41
C ALA A 205 7.07 -11.01 -17.23
N LEU A 206 6.63 -10.88 -15.98
CA LEU A 206 5.44 -10.17 -15.55
C LEU A 206 5.80 -9.06 -14.56
N MET A 207 5.21 -7.88 -14.75
CA MET A 207 5.20 -6.81 -13.75
C MET A 207 3.75 -6.55 -13.32
N VAL A 208 3.51 -6.44 -12.03
CA VAL A 208 2.16 -6.18 -11.49
C VAL A 208 2.17 -4.84 -10.75
N PHE A 209 1.39 -3.89 -11.24
CA PHE A 209 1.11 -2.67 -10.51
C PHE A 209 0.02 -2.97 -9.48
N GLY A 210 0.40 -2.96 -8.21
CA GLY A 210 -0.52 -3.37 -7.13
C GLY A 210 -1.70 -2.43 -6.97
N THR A 211 -2.92 -2.99 -7.04
CA THR A 211 -4.18 -2.34 -6.62
C THR A 211 -4.87 -3.20 -5.58
N PRO A 212 -5.80 -2.65 -4.79
CA PRO A 212 -6.63 -3.47 -3.90
C PRO A 212 -7.39 -4.58 -4.64
N SER A 213 -7.87 -4.32 -5.87
CA SER A 213 -8.58 -5.31 -6.69
C SER A 213 -7.68 -6.46 -7.16
N LEU A 214 -6.43 -6.16 -7.56
CA LEU A 214 -5.45 -7.19 -7.91
C LEU A 214 -4.94 -7.93 -6.67
N ALA A 215 -4.78 -7.24 -5.54
CA ALA A 215 -4.33 -7.86 -4.28
C ALA A 215 -5.30 -8.94 -3.77
N ILE A 216 -6.60 -8.77 -3.97
CA ILE A 216 -7.62 -9.77 -3.62
C ILE A 216 -7.50 -11.02 -4.51
N ARG A 217 -7.02 -10.85 -5.75
CA ARG A 217 -6.82 -11.93 -6.73
C ARG A 217 -5.38 -12.41 -6.82
N ARG A 218 -4.54 -12.05 -5.85
CA ARG A 218 -3.11 -12.36 -5.88
C ARG A 218 -2.82 -13.85 -6.03
N GLU A 219 -3.63 -14.71 -5.40
CA GLU A 219 -3.47 -16.17 -5.49
C GLU A 219 -3.64 -16.67 -6.94
N GLU A 220 -4.63 -16.13 -7.67
CA GLU A 220 -4.85 -16.44 -9.09
C GLU A 220 -3.62 -16.01 -9.92
N ILE A 221 -3.05 -14.83 -9.63
CA ILE A 221 -1.86 -14.30 -10.31
C ILE A 221 -0.62 -15.17 -10.00
N PHE A 222 -0.42 -15.55 -8.75
CA PHE A 222 0.71 -16.41 -8.35
C PHE A 222 0.60 -17.76 -9.01
N GLN A 223 -0.54 -18.44 -8.91
CA GLN A 223 -0.77 -19.73 -9.53
C GLN A 223 -0.55 -19.70 -11.04
N PHE A 224 -1.01 -18.63 -11.71
CA PHE A 224 -0.80 -18.45 -13.14
C PHE A 224 0.70 -18.28 -13.47
N ALA A 225 1.42 -17.42 -12.74
CA ALA A 225 2.83 -17.18 -12.93
C ALA A 225 3.66 -18.45 -12.72
N ASP A 226 3.39 -19.19 -11.65
CA ASP A 226 4.08 -20.45 -11.31
C ASP A 226 3.84 -21.52 -12.38
N THR A 227 2.58 -21.73 -12.78
CA THR A 227 2.21 -22.73 -13.81
C THR A 227 2.88 -22.44 -15.15
N ASN A 228 3.03 -21.16 -15.51
CA ASN A 228 3.64 -20.77 -16.78
C ASN A 228 5.16 -20.47 -16.64
N ARG A 229 5.76 -20.73 -15.48
CA ARG A 229 7.17 -20.42 -15.16
C ARG A 229 7.54 -18.99 -15.53
N LEU A 230 6.65 -18.05 -15.21
CA LEU A 230 6.76 -16.66 -15.60
C LEU A 230 7.32 -15.83 -14.41
N PRO A 231 8.59 -15.39 -14.46
CA PRO A 231 9.15 -14.53 -13.44
C PRO A 231 8.32 -13.26 -13.25
N ALA A 232 7.99 -12.91 -12.00
CA ALA A 232 7.12 -11.79 -11.72
C ALA A 232 7.69 -10.85 -10.66
N ILE A 233 7.54 -9.53 -10.89
CA ILE A 233 7.89 -8.51 -9.89
C ILE A 233 6.65 -7.75 -9.45
N TYR A 234 6.57 -7.51 -8.14
CA TYR A 234 5.47 -6.87 -7.44
C TYR A 234 5.89 -5.57 -6.74
N THR A 235 4.94 -4.85 -6.15
CA THR A 235 5.15 -3.51 -5.62
C THR A 235 5.76 -3.47 -4.21
N HIS A 236 5.51 -4.47 -3.36
CA HIS A 236 5.98 -4.48 -1.96
C HIS A 236 6.06 -5.90 -1.39
N ALA A 237 6.81 -6.06 -0.29
CA ALA A 237 7.16 -7.34 0.31
C ALA A 237 5.97 -8.25 0.67
N ALA A 238 4.80 -7.70 1.03
CA ALA A 238 3.62 -8.50 1.35
C ALA A 238 3.13 -9.41 0.18
N TRP A 239 3.42 -9.04 -1.08
CA TRP A 239 3.17 -9.92 -2.23
C TRP A 239 4.11 -11.12 -2.24
N VAL A 240 5.37 -10.90 -1.87
CA VAL A 240 6.41 -11.95 -1.84
C VAL A 240 6.17 -12.88 -0.66
N GLN A 241 5.81 -12.35 0.50
CA GLN A 241 5.43 -13.10 1.69
C GLN A 241 4.19 -14.00 1.46
N ALA A 242 3.29 -13.57 0.56
CA ALA A 242 2.12 -14.34 0.16
C ALA A 242 2.39 -15.38 -0.96
N GLY A 243 3.60 -15.43 -1.54
CA GLY A 243 3.96 -16.41 -2.57
C GLY A 243 4.52 -15.82 -3.87
N GLY A 244 4.52 -14.50 -4.05
CA GLY A 244 5.13 -13.85 -5.23
C GLY A 244 6.64 -14.02 -5.27
N LEU A 245 7.24 -13.90 -6.47
CA LEU A 245 8.67 -14.13 -6.68
C LEU A 245 9.56 -13.05 -6.07
N MET A 246 9.34 -11.80 -6.47
CA MET A 246 10.15 -10.67 -6.01
C MET A 246 9.36 -9.37 -5.96
N SER A 247 9.80 -8.45 -5.13
CA SER A 247 9.23 -7.10 -5.06
C SER A 247 10.28 -6.05 -4.73
N TYR A 248 10.00 -4.81 -5.12
CA TYR A 248 10.77 -3.66 -4.68
C TYR A 248 9.83 -2.49 -4.40
N GLY A 249 9.88 -1.97 -3.18
CA GLY A 249 8.99 -0.89 -2.75
C GLY A 249 9.24 -0.41 -1.34
N SER A 250 8.43 0.54 -0.89
CA SER A 250 8.44 1.00 0.49
C SER A 250 7.93 -0.07 1.44
N SER A 251 8.47 -0.08 2.65
CA SER A 251 7.95 -0.94 3.72
C SER A 251 6.61 -0.42 4.22
N HIS A 252 5.51 -1.05 3.83
CA HIS A 252 4.19 -0.68 4.34
C HIS A 252 4.11 -0.82 5.87
N SER A 253 4.75 -1.84 6.45
CA SER A 253 4.86 -1.97 7.91
C SER A 253 5.52 -0.75 8.55
N SER A 254 6.59 -0.22 7.96
CA SER A 254 7.25 1.00 8.43
C SER A 254 6.35 2.24 8.28
N LEU A 255 5.64 2.38 7.16
CA LEU A 255 4.70 3.48 6.95
C LEU A 255 3.57 3.46 7.99
N TYR A 256 2.97 2.31 8.25
CA TYR A 256 1.93 2.18 9.28
C TYR A 256 2.47 2.40 10.69
N GLY A 257 3.71 1.96 10.98
CA GLY A 257 4.39 2.27 12.23
C GLY A 257 4.60 3.78 12.39
N ARG A 258 4.98 4.48 11.30
CA ARG A 258 5.15 5.94 11.30
C ARG A 258 3.81 6.67 11.41
N ALA A 259 2.73 6.13 10.84
CA ALA A 259 1.38 6.70 10.98
C ALA A 259 0.93 6.82 12.45
N ALA A 260 1.39 5.94 13.33
CA ALA A 260 1.12 6.04 14.76
C ALA A 260 1.64 7.37 15.37
N TYR A 261 2.78 7.88 14.90
CA TYR A 261 3.29 9.18 15.32
C TYR A 261 2.37 10.33 14.84
N TYR A 262 1.81 10.24 13.62
CA TYR A 262 0.86 11.21 13.12
C TYR A 262 -0.42 11.22 13.93
N VAL A 263 -0.94 10.04 14.27
CA VAL A 263 -2.08 9.86 15.16
C VAL A 263 -1.82 10.54 16.51
N GLN A 264 -0.65 10.28 17.13
CA GLN A 264 -0.26 10.91 18.38
C GLN A 264 -0.23 12.44 18.27
N LYS A 265 0.42 12.99 17.25
CA LYS A 265 0.52 14.46 17.05
C LYS A 265 -0.84 15.12 16.92
N ILE A 266 -1.77 14.49 16.22
CA ILE A 266 -3.15 14.99 16.07
C ILE A 266 -3.89 14.92 17.41
N ILE A 267 -3.74 13.84 18.16
CA ILE A 267 -4.31 13.69 19.51
C ILE A 267 -3.75 14.75 20.48
N GLU A 268 -2.48 15.14 20.34
CA GLU A 268 -1.85 16.23 21.07
C GLU A 268 -2.34 17.62 20.65
N GLY A 269 -3.18 17.72 19.61
CA GLY A 269 -3.83 18.95 19.15
C GLY A 269 -3.13 19.62 17.97
N ILE A 270 -2.11 19.03 17.37
CA ILE A 270 -1.48 19.56 16.15
C ILE A 270 -2.44 19.34 14.98
N LYS A 271 -2.66 20.37 14.17
CA LYS A 271 -3.56 20.29 13.02
C LYS A 271 -2.90 19.51 11.88
N PRO A 272 -3.64 18.68 11.13
CA PRO A 272 -3.10 17.99 9.94
C PRO A 272 -2.44 18.94 8.94
N ALA A 273 -2.97 20.14 8.76
CA ALA A 273 -2.40 21.17 7.88
C ALA A 273 -0.96 21.57 8.22
N ASP A 274 -0.56 21.43 9.49
CA ASP A 274 0.75 21.81 10.01
C ASP A 274 1.73 20.61 10.07
N ILE A 275 1.28 19.42 9.68
CA ILE A 275 2.11 18.22 9.64
C ILE A 275 2.42 17.89 8.17
N PRO A 276 3.66 18.05 7.68
CA PRO A 276 4.03 17.70 6.30
C PRO A 276 3.75 16.24 5.97
N VAL A 277 3.43 15.97 4.71
CA VAL A 277 3.40 14.59 4.20
C VAL A 277 4.82 14.06 4.11
N GLU A 278 5.07 12.92 4.74
CA GLU A 278 6.38 12.26 4.64
C GLU A 278 6.41 11.29 3.45
N GLN A 279 7.56 11.25 2.80
CA GLN A 279 7.92 10.25 1.80
C GLN A 279 8.83 9.20 2.42
N PRO A 280 8.77 7.91 2.00
CA PRO A 280 9.66 6.89 2.49
C PRO A 280 11.11 7.18 2.06
N THR A 281 12.04 6.94 2.95
CA THR A 281 13.49 7.03 2.69
C THR A 281 14.13 5.65 2.56
N LYS A 282 13.40 4.59 2.91
CA LYS A 282 13.86 3.21 2.86
C LYS A 282 12.96 2.38 1.95
N PHE A 283 13.58 1.67 1.03
CA PHE A 283 12.94 0.73 0.11
C PHE A 283 13.51 -0.66 0.34
N GLU A 284 12.68 -1.68 0.16
CA GLU A 284 13.01 -3.06 0.46
C GLU A 284 12.92 -3.91 -0.81
N LEU A 285 13.97 -4.69 -1.09
CA LEU A 285 13.98 -5.75 -2.07
C LEU A 285 13.67 -7.06 -1.35
N ALA A 286 12.54 -7.69 -1.66
CA ALA A 286 12.20 -9.01 -1.16
C ALA A 286 12.24 -10.04 -2.28
N ILE A 287 12.75 -11.25 -2.01
CA ILE A 287 12.87 -12.34 -2.97
C ILE A 287 12.43 -13.67 -2.31
N ASN A 288 11.61 -14.45 -3.02
CA ASN A 288 11.14 -15.75 -2.57
C ASN A 288 11.86 -16.87 -3.35
N LEU A 289 12.76 -17.56 -2.69
CA LEU A 289 13.53 -18.66 -3.29
C LEU A 289 12.67 -19.92 -3.50
N LYS A 290 11.60 -20.13 -2.72
CA LYS A 290 10.66 -21.23 -2.98
C LYS A 290 9.97 -21.03 -4.33
N THR A 291 9.47 -19.85 -4.59
CA THR A 291 8.83 -19.49 -5.86
C THR A 291 9.85 -19.54 -7.00
N ALA A 292 11.07 -19.00 -6.81
CA ALA A 292 12.14 -19.09 -7.79
C ALA A 292 12.44 -20.54 -8.18
N LYS A 293 12.51 -21.44 -7.20
CA LYS A 293 12.69 -22.88 -7.42
C LYS A 293 11.52 -23.50 -8.17
N THR A 294 10.28 -23.14 -7.84
CA THR A 294 9.07 -23.66 -8.52
C THR A 294 9.07 -23.32 -10.01
N ILE A 295 9.50 -22.10 -10.37
CA ILE A 295 9.56 -21.66 -11.77
C ILE A 295 10.92 -21.99 -12.45
N GLU A 296 11.79 -22.74 -11.78
CA GLU A 296 13.13 -23.13 -12.25
C GLU A 296 14.04 -21.94 -12.58
N LEU A 297 13.91 -20.82 -11.85
CA LEU A 297 14.72 -19.61 -12.01
C LEU A 297 15.87 -19.58 -11.01
N ALA A 298 17.09 -19.49 -11.51
CA ALA A 298 18.27 -19.22 -10.68
C ALA A 298 18.42 -17.70 -10.47
N ILE A 299 18.22 -17.26 -9.24
CA ILE A 299 18.43 -15.83 -8.90
C ILE A 299 19.94 -15.54 -8.80
N PRO A 300 20.44 -14.48 -9.49
CA PRO A 300 21.87 -14.13 -9.43
C PRO A 300 22.35 -13.84 -8.01
N PRO A 301 23.52 -14.36 -7.57
CA PRO A 301 24.02 -14.15 -6.21
C PRO A 301 24.17 -12.66 -5.81
N LEU A 302 24.55 -11.80 -6.75
CA LEU A 302 24.67 -10.36 -6.52
C LEU A 302 23.30 -9.69 -6.24
N LEU A 303 22.22 -10.21 -6.80
CA LEU A 303 20.86 -9.71 -6.52
C LEU A 303 20.40 -10.19 -5.15
N LEU A 304 20.66 -11.45 -4.78
CA LEU A 304 20.37 -12.00 -3.45
C LEU A 304 21.12 -11.26 -2.34
N ALA A 305 22.38 -10.92 -2.56
CA ALA A 305 23.18 -10.17 -1.59
C ALA A 305 22.64 -8.74 -1.30
N ARG A 306 21.79 -8.23 -2.19
CA ARG A 306 21.15 -6.91 -2.05
C ARG A 306 19.71 -7.00 -1.50
N ALA A 307 19.19 -8.21 -1.35
CA ALA A 307 17.84 -8.40 -0.83
C ALA A 307 17.78 -8.06 0.67
N ASP A 308 16.79 -7.28 1.07
CA ASP A 308 16.49 -6.97 2.47
C ASP A 308 15.74 -8.13 3.14
N GLU A 309 14.96 -8.90 2.34
CA GLU A 309 14.21 -10.08 2.79
C GLU A 309 14.36 -11.22 1.77
N VAL A 310 14.73 -12.40 2.25
CA VAL A 310 14.80 -13.64 1.45
C VAL A 310 13.92 -14.68 2.13
N ILE A 311 12.97 -15.26 1.38
CA ILE A 311 12.08 -16.33 1.85
C ILE A 311 12.61 -17.66 1.30
N GLU A 312 13.00 -18.55 2.23
CA GLU A 312 13.57 -19.88 1.95
C GLU A 312 12.56 -21.00 2.20
#